data_79ec369a0f403b7de3258d9d12035186
#
_entry.id   79ec369a0f403b7de3258d9d12035186
#
_cell.length_a   1.000
_cell.length_b   1.000
_cell.length_c   1.000
_cell.angle_alpha   90.00
_cell.angle_beta   90.00
_cell.angle_gamma   90.00
#
_symmetry.space_group_name_H-M   'P 1'
#
loop_
_entity.id
_entity.type
_entity.pdbx_description
1 polymer ?
#
loop_
_entity_poly.entity_id
_entity_poly.type
_entity_poly.pdbx_seq_one_letter_code
_entity_poly.pdbx_strand_id
1 'polypeptide(L)'
;MNDIYSPVNEKEVSDFIYECHKDSSPIEIVGNNSKKIGRVIQCSKTLCLENINGIIEYFPEELYIKVKVGTSLKEIENTLDSKNQTFGFEPMDLGFLYEGKSRGGTIGGVVACNLSGPRRFKIGALRDHLLGFKAINGS
;
A
#
# COMPACT_ATOMS: atom_id res chain seq x y z
N MET A 1 7.26 19.34 13.39
CA MET A 1 6.25 18.90 12.39
C MET A 1 7.01 18.23 11.28
N ASN A 2 6.65 16.99 10.90
CA ASN A 2 7.28 16.36 9.74
C ASN A 2 6.76 17.06 8.47
N ASP A 3 7.67 17.33 7.56
CA ASP A 3 7.31 17.85 6.24
C ASP A 3 6.74 16.68 5.40
N ILE A 4 5.48 16.82 4.97
CA ILE A 4 4.77 15.75 4.23
C ILE A 4 4.79 16.10 2.75
N TYR A 5 5.43 15.22 1.98
CA TYR A 5 5.44 15.27 0.52
C TYR A 5 4.46 14.23 -0.05
N SER A 6 3.56 14.68 -0.91
CA SER A 6 2.47 13.85 -1.47
C SER A 6 2.51 13.87 -3.01
N PRO A 7 3.37 13.07 -3.64
CA PRO A 7 3.53 13.01 -5.08
C PRO A 7 2.27 12.47 -5.77
N VAL A 8 2.09 12.84 -7.03
CA VAL A 8 0.97 12.39 -7.87
C VAL A 8 1.38 11.41 -8.97
N ASN A 9 2.68 11.20 -9.16
CA ASN A 9 3.21 10.27 -10.16
C ASN A 9 4.53 9.63 -9.71
N GLU A 10 4.94 8.58 -10.42
CA GLU A 10 6.14 7.80 -10.10
C GLU A 10 7.44 8.60 -10.23
N LYS A 11 7.47 9.57 -11.17
CA LYS A 11 8.65 10.40 -11.36
C LYS A 11 8.93 11.28 -10.14
N GLU A 12 7.90 11.93 -9.61
CA GLU A 12 8.00 12.73 -8.39
C GLU A 12 8.46 11.90 -7.20
N VAL A 13 7.99 10.63 -7.07
CA VAL A 13 8.49 9.70 -6.04
C VAL A 13 9.97 9.43 -6.23
N SER A 14 10.38 9.11 -7.46
CA SER A 14 11.79 8.82 -7.77
C SER A 14 12.69 10.02 -7.46
N ASP A 15 12.29 11.20 -7.91
CA ASP A 15 13.04 12.44 -7.68
C ASP A 15 13.19 12.73 -6.17
N PHE A 16 12.10 12.60 -5.41
CA PHE A 16 12.13 12.81 -3.97
C PHE A 16 13.02 11.79 -3.23
N ILE A 17 12.91 10.51 -3.57
CA ILE A 17 13.73 9.45 -2.96
C ILE A 17 15.21 9.67 -3.29
N TYR A 18 15.52 10.04 -4.53
CA TYR A 18 16.89 10.34 -4.97
C TYR A 18 17.50 11.49 -4.16
N GLU A 19 16.78 12.61 -4.00
CA GLU A 19 17.24 13.76 -3.21
C GLU A 19 17.46 13.36 -1.74
N CYS A 20 16.52 12.63 -1.15
CA CYS A 20 16.66 12.18 0.24
C CYS A 20 17.86 11.21 0.40
N HIS A 21 18.09 10.33 -0.57
CA HIS A 21 19.25 9.43 -0.57
C HIS A 21 20.57 10.19 -0.67
N LYS A 22 20.65 11.14 -1.59
CA LYS A 22 21.83 12.01 -1.77
C LYS A 22 22.18 12.78 -0.48
N ASP A 23 21.17 13.29 0.21
CA ASP A 23 21.32 14.05 1.45
C ASP A 23 21.48 13.14 2.68
N SER A 24 21.44 11.82 2.51
CA SER A 24 21.40 10.85 3.63
C SER A 24 20.28 11.14 4.64
N SER A 25 19.16 11.68 4.16
CA SER A 25 18.01 12.06 4.97
C SER A 25 17.06 10.88 5.15
N PRO A 26 16.82 10.40 6.39
CA PRO A 26 15.82 9.36 6.62
C PRO A 26 14.41 9.87 6.32
N ILE A 27 13.59 9.00 5.74
CA ILE A 27 12.19 9.30 5.41
C ILE A 27 11.25 8.25 5.99
N GLU A 28 10.05 8.67 6.34
CA GLU A 28 8.93 7.78 6.62
C GLU A 28 8.08 7.63 5.36
N ILE A 29 7.71 6.40 5.00
CA ILE A 29 6.84 6.13 3.85
C ILE A 29 5.48 5.67 4.36
N VAL A 30 4.42 6.36 3.94
CA VAL A 30 3.05 6.08 4.37
C VAL A 30 2.09 6.02 3.16
N GLY A 31 1.02 5.20 3.30
CA GLY A 31 -0.21 5.37 2.52
C GLY A 31 -1.14 6.30 3.31
N ASN A 32 -2.35 5.83 3.66
CA ASN A 32 -3.27 6.58 4.52
C ASN A 32 -2.96 6.47 6.04
N ASN A 33 -1.78 5.99 6.39
CA ASN A 33 -1.28 5.86 7.77
C ASN A 33 -2.24 5.09 8.73
N SER A 34 -2.94 4.10 8.21
CA SER A 34 -3.90 3.28 8.99
C SER A 34 -3.25 2.20 9.86
N LYS A 35 -1.95 1.95 9.69
CA LYS A 35 -1.21 0.88 10.37
C LYS A 35 -0.07 1.47 11.20
N LYS A 36 -0.27 1.51 12.51
CA LYS A 36 0.76 1.96 13.47
C LYS A 36 1.58 0.76 13.95
N ILE A 37 2.23 0.06 13.02
CA ILE A 37 3.04 -1.13 13.31
C ILE A 37 4.52 -0.72 13.35
N GLY A 38 5.23 -1.16 14.39
CA GLY A 38 6.64 -0.90 14.55
C GLY A 38 6.97 0.31 15.43
N ARG A 39 8.21 0.75 15.37
CA ARG A 39 8.69 1.90 16.12
C ARG A 39 8.50 3.18 15.30
N VAL A 40 8.32 4.29 16.00
CA VAL A 40 8.31 5.63 15.40
C VAL A 40 9.68 5.88 14.74
N ILE A 41 9.65 6.26 13.47
CA ILE A 41 10.85 6.63 12.72
C ILE A 41 11.22 8.06 13.06
N GLN A 42 12.47 8.28 13.46
CA GLN A 42 12.99 9.64 13.68
C GLN A 42 13.41 10.23 12.33
N CYS A 43 12.50 10.91 11.68
CA CYS A 43 12.74 11.61 10.42
C CYS A 43 12.03 12.96 10.40
N SER A 44 12.49 13.86 9.56
CA SER A 44 11.86 15.17 9.33
C SER A 44 10.94 15.19 8.10
N LYS A 45 11.05 14.16 7.25
CA LYS A 45 10.31 14.08 5.98
C LYS A 45 9.44 12.83 5.93
N THR A 46 8.21 12.98 5.46
CA THR A 46 7.26 11.88 5.24
C THR A 46 6.83 11.86 3.78
N LEU A 47 6.97 10.71 3.12
CA LEU A 47 6.49 10.46 1.77
C LEU A 47 5.12 9.79 1.83
N CYS A 48 4.07 10.51 1.44
CA CYS A 48 2.70 10.00 1.40
C CYS A 48 2.33 9.55 -0.01
N LEU A 49 2.04 8.26 -0.20
CA LEU A 49 1.75 7.67 -1.50
C LEU A 49 0.25 7.55 -1.83
N GLU A 50 -0.61 8.13 -1.01
CA GLU A 50 -2.07 8.01 -1.16
C GLU A 50 -2.59 8.57 -2.49
N ASN A 51 -1.94 9.62 -3.04
CA ASN A 51 -2.32 10.24 -4.30
C ASN A 51 -1.96 9.40 -5.54
N ILE A 52 -1.08 8.40 -5.39
CA ILE A 52 -0.76 7.45 -6.46
C ILE A 52 -1.74 6.30 -6.40
N ASN A 53 -2.97 6.52 -6.83
CA ASN A 53 -4.07 5.58 -6.74
C ASN A 53 -4.72 5.30 -8.10
N GLY A 54 -5.56 4.29 -8.12
CA GLY A 54 -6.37 3.85 -9.25
C GLY A 54 -6.00 2.46 -9.78
N ILE A 55 -6.96 1.84 -10.43
CA ILE A 55 -6.82 0.56 -11.10
C ILE A 55 -6.24 0.79 -12.48
N ILE A 56 -5.15 0.10 -12.83
CA ILE A 56 -4.47 0.21 -14.12
C ILE A 56 -5.07 -0.78 -15.11
N GLU A 57 -5.22 -2.03 -14.69
CA GLU A 57 -5.71 -3.14 -15.53
C GLU A 57 -6.50 -4.13 -14.66
N TYR A 58 -7.55 -4.73 -15.22
CA TYR A 58 -8.27 -5.81 -14.58
C TYR A 58 -8.76 -6.82 -15.62
N PHE A 59 -8.32 -8.06 -15.48
CA PHE A 59 -8.69 -9.19 -16.33
C PHE A 59 -9.34 -10.29 -15.49
N PRO A 60 -10.67 -10.25 -15.32
CA PRO A 60 -11.38 -11.19 -14.44
C PRO A 60 -11.18 -12.65 -14.83
N GLU A 61 -11.12 -12.96 -16.11
CA GLU A 61 -10.94 -14.32 -16.62
C GLU A 61 -9.55 -14.89 -16.30
N GLU A 62 -8.55 -14.03 -16.14
CA GLU A 62 -7.18 -14.39 -15.78
C GLU A 62 -6.93 -14.28 -14.27
N LEU A 63 -7.94 -13.87 -13.49
CA LEU A 63 -7.83 -13.63 -12.04
C LEU A 63 -6.73 -12.63 -11.68
N TYR A 64 -6.55 -11.60 -12.49
CA TYR A 64 -5.44 -10.67 -12.39
C TYR A 64 -5.94 -9.21 -12.35
N ILE A 65 -5.42 -8.45 -11.39
CA ILE A 65 -5.65 -7.01 -11.26
C ILE A 65 -4.34 -6.28 -11.01
N LYS A 66 -4.11 -5.17 -11.71
CA LYS A 66 -2.96 -4.29 -11.53
C LYS A 66 -3.42 -2.93 -11.05
N VAL A 67 -2.88 -2.51 -9.92
CA VAL A 67 -3.29 -1.30 -9.23
C VAL A 67 -2.10 -0.46 -8.80
N LYS A 68 -2.32 0.83 -8.61
CA LYS A 68 -1.32 1.73 -8.05
C LYS A 68 -1.26 1.58 -6.53
N VAL A 69 -0.12 1.90 -5.95
CA VAL A 69 0.23 1.67 -4.54
C VAL A 69 -0.74 2.31 -3.52
N GLY A 70 -1.25 3.50 -3.82
CA GLY A 70 -2.17 4.25 -2.97
C GLY A 70 -3.65 3.85 -3.12
N THR A 71 -3.98 2.91 -4.01
CA THR A 71 -5.37 2.48 -4.22
C THR A 71 -5.95 1.88 -2.94
N SER A 72 -7.16 2.33 -2.57
CA SER A 72 -7.83 1.83 -1.38
C SER A 72 -8.29 0.39 -1.55
N LEU A 73 -8.24 -0.39 -0.46
CA LEU A 73 -8.75 -1.77 -0.48
C LEU A 73 -10.23 -1.81 -0.88
N LYS A 74 -11.02 -0.87 -0.39
CA LYS A 74 -12.45 -0.78 -0.69
C LYS A 74 -12.73 -0.60 -2.19
N GLU A 75 -11.93 0.21 -2.87
CA GLU A 75 -12.05 0.40 -4.33
C GLU A 75 -11.77 -0.89 -5.08
N ILE A 76 -10.72 -1.62 -4.67
CA ILE A 76 -10.37 -2.90 -5.27
C ILE A 76 -11.46 -3.94 -4.98
N GLU A 77 -11.92 -4.06 -3.73
CA GLU A 77 -13.00 -4.98 -3.33
C GLU A 77 -14.27 -4.72 -4.14
N ASN A 78 -14.71 -3.47 -4.25
CA ASN A 78 -15.90 -3.11 -5.05
C ASN A 78 -15.73 -3.52 -6.53
N THR A 79 -14.52 -3.39 -7.08
CA THR A 79 -14.22 -3.77 -8.46
C THR A 79 -14.28 -5.29 -8.63
N LEU A 80 -13.68 -6.04 -7.71
CA LEU A 80 -13.72 -7.51 -7.71
C LEU A 80 -15.17 -8.02 -7.54
N ASP A 81 -15.92 -7.46 -6.59
CA ASP A 81 -17.32 -7.81 -6.33
C ASP A 81 -18.21 -7.62 -7.56
N SER A 82 -17.95 -6.61 -8.39
CA SER A 82 -18.67 -6.38 -9.64
C SER A 82 -18.58 -7.56 -10.64
N LYS A 83 -17.60 -8.44 -10.42
CA LYS A 83 -17.35 -9.66 -11.22
C LYS A 83 -17.48 -10.94 -10.39
N ASN A 84 -18.13 -10.87 -9.22
CA ASN A 84 -18.27 -11.98 -8.28
C ASN A 84 -16.91 -12.60 -7.88
N GLN A 85 -15.88 -11.78 -7.74
CA GLN A 85 -14.54 -12.16 -7.31
C GLN A 85 -14.19 -11.51 -5.98
N THR A 86 -13.19 -12.05 -5.31
CA THR A 86 -12.67 -11.52 -4.05
C THR A 86 -11.16 -11.77 -3.96
N PHE A 87 -10.48 -11.12 -3.03
CA PHE A 87 -9.09 -11.42 -2.75
C PHE A 87 -8.91 -12.89 -2.32
N GLY A 88 -7.81 -13.53 -2.77
CA GLY A 88 -7.41 -14.84 -2.28
C GLY A 88 -6.92 -14.82 -0.82
N PHE A 89 -6.52 -13.65 -0.31
CA PHE A 89 -6.10 -13.40 1.09
C PHE A 89 -7.08 -12.45 1.78
N GLU A 90 -6.92 -12.26 3.09
CA GLU A 90 -7.78 -11.39 3.90
C GLU A 90 -7.00 -10.15 4.36
N PRO A 91 -7.09 -9.01 3.65
CA PRO A 91 -6.43 -7.79 4.07
C PRO A 91 -7.06 -7.27 5.37
N MET A 92 -6.27 -7.20 6.43
CA MET A 92 -6.76 -6.77 7.74
C MET A 92 -6.85 -5.24 7.81
N ASP A 93 -8.00 -4.73 8.27
CA ASP A 93 -8.13 -3.35 8.70
C ASP A 93 -7.76 -3.22 10.18
N LEU A 94 -6.62 -2.61 10.46
CA LEU A 94 -6.14 -2.39 11.81
C LEU A 94 -6.67 -1.09 12.45
N GLY A 95 -7.43 -0.29 11.71
CA GLY A 95 -7.99 0.97 12.21
C GLY A 95 -8.87 0.79 13.45
N PHE A 96 -9.61 -0.31 13.51
CA PHE A 96 -10.42 -0.64 14.68
C PHE A 96 -9.60 -0.80 15.96
N LEU A 97 -8.39 -1.36 15.87
CA LEU A 97 -7.53 -1.59 17.02
C LEU A 97 -6.93 -0.29 17.58
N TYR A 98 -6.65 0.68 16.70
CA TYR A 98 -5.95 1.91 17.09
C TYR A 98 -6.89 3.10 17.30
N GLU A 99 -8.00 3.16 16.58
CA GLU A 99 -8.87 4.34 16.55
C GLU A 99 -10.35 4.05 16.76
N GLY A 100 -10.70 2.80 17.01
CA GLY A 100 -12.10 2.35 17.22
C GLY A 100 -12.98 2.45 15.97
N LYS A 101 -12.40 2.77 14.80
CA LYS A 101 -13.12 2.86 13.52
C LYS A 101 -12.26 2.35 12.37
N SER A 102 -12.92 1.86 11.33
CA SER A 102 -12.25 1.54 10.06
C SER A 102 -11.65 2.80 9.45
N ARG A 103 -10.38 2.73 9.08
CA ARG A 103 -9.75 3.73 8.22
C ARG A 103 -9.59 3.25 6.79
N GLY A 104 -9.89 1.96 6.56
CA GLY A 104 -9.48 1.26 5.37
C GLY A 104 -7.95 1.17 5.29
N GLY A 105 -7.42 0.66 4.21
CA GLY A 105 -6.00 0.62 3.95
C GLY A 105 -5.74 0.85 2.48
N THR A 106 -4.49 1.17 2.15
CA THR A 106 -4.03 1.12 0.77
C THR A 106 -3.42 -0.23 0.47
N ILE A 107 -3.51 -0.67 -0.79
CA ILE A 107 -2.92 -1.96 -1.20
C ILE A 107 -1.41 -1.99 -0.93
N GLY A 108 -0.71 -0.88 -1.16
CA GLY A 108 0.72 -0.78 -0.86
C GLY A 108 1.05 -1.02 0.62
N GLY A 109 0.23 -0.47 1.52
CA GLY A 109 0.40 -0.71 2.96
C GLY A 109 0.13 -2.16 3.37
N VAL A 110 -0.80 -2.85 2.71
CA VAL A 110 -1.10 -4.27 2.95
C VAL A 110 0.03 -5.15 2.41
N VAL A 111 0.53 -4.86 1.21
CA VAL A 111 1.67 -5.57 0.59
C VAL A 111 2.93 -5.40 1.44
N ALA A 112 3.27 -4.17 1.83
CA ALA A 112 4.47 -3.89 2.64
C ALA A 112 4.48 -4.62 3.99
N CYS A 113 3.30 -4.83 4.59
CA CYS A 113 3.16 -5.54 5.86
C CYS A 113 2.86 -7.05 5.68
N ASN A 114 2.68 -7.54 4.45
CA ASN A 114 2.24 -8.90 4.15
C ASN A 114 1.02 -9.35 4.99
N LEU A 115 0.03 -8.45 5.12
CA LEU A 115 -1.18 -8.69 5.90
C LEU A 115 -2.10 -9.67 5.16
N SER A 116 -2.26 -10.85 5.70
CA SER A 116 -2.83 -11.99 4.98
C SER A 116 -4.09 -12.59 5.62
N GLY A 117 -4.38 -12.19 6.87
CA GLY A 117 -5.51 -12.71 7.64
C GLY A 117 -5.36 -14.14 8.19
N PRO A 118 -6.35 -14.62 8.94
CA PRO A 118 -6.26 -15.87 9.67
C PRO A 118 -6.27 -17.12 8.77
N ARG A 119 -6.89 -17.05 7.58
CA ARG A 119 -6.93 -18.17 6.64
C ARG A 119 -5.61 -18.42 5.87
N ARG A 120 -4.56 -17.62 6.14
CA ARG A 120 -3.26 -17.74 5.45
C ARG A 120 -2.67 -19.15 5.45
N PHE A 121 -2.98 -19.96 6.45
CA PHE A 121 -2.50 -21.35 6.54
C PHE A 121 -3.13 -22.27 5.49
N LYS A 122 -4.31 -21.91 4.97
CA LYS A 122 -5.03 -22.68 3.97
C LYS A 122 -4.90 -22.14 2.56
N ILE A 123 -4.96 -20.81 2.43
CA ILE A 123 -5.03 -20.13 1.12
C ILE A 123 -3.72 -19.45 0.71
N GLY A 124 -2.71 -19.47 1.55
CA GLY A 124 -1.45 -18.76 1.34
C GLY A 124 -1.45 -17.32 1.91
N ALA A 125 -0.28 -16.75 2.02
CA ALA A 125 -0.10 -15.36 2.40
C ALA A 125 -0.26 -14.44 1.20
N LEU A 126 -0.43 -13.12 1.43
CA LEU A 126 -0.52 -12.14 0.35
C LEU A 126 0.62 -12.28 -0.67
N ARG A 127 1.85 -12.49 -0.21
CA ARG A 127 3.03 -12.67 -1.08
C ARG A 127 2.88 -13.83 -2.07
N ASP A 128 2.09 -14.84 -1.74
CA ASP A 128 1.87 -16.02 -2.59
C ASP A 128 0.86 -15.71 -3.71
N HIS A 129 0.12 -14.61 -3.59
CA HIS A 129 -0.83 -14.07 -4.58
C HIS A 129 -0.26 -12.89 -5.37
N LEU A 130 0.94 -12.40 -5.01
CA LEU A 130 1.56 -11.24 -5.65
C LEU A 130 2.33 -11.67 -6.89
N LEU A 131 1.84 -11.34 -8.08
CA LEU A 131 2.46 -11.69 -9.35
C LEU A 131 3.69 -10.82 -9.67
N GLY A 132 3.72 -9.59 -9.16
CA GLY A 132 4.84 -8.69 -9.35
C GLY A 132 4.55 -7.29 -8.80
N PHE A 133 5.59 -6.47 -8.75
CA PHE A 133 5.49 -5.08 -8.34
C PHE A 133 6.61 -4.25 -8.97
N LYS A 134 6.37 -2.95 -9.08
CA LYS A 134 7.37 -1.95 -9.43
C LYS A 134 7.83 -1.26 -8.15
N ALA A 135 9.14 -1.17 -7.95
CA ALA A 135 9.74 -0.52 -6.80
C ALA A 135 10.68 0.61 -7.25
N ILE A 136 10.83 1.61 -6.41
CA ILE A 136 11.79 2.71 -6.57
C ILE A 136 12.76 2.61 -5.40
N ASN A 137 14.03 2.60 -5.70
CA ASN A 137 15.12 2.63 -4.72
C ASN A 137 15.85 3.99 -4.76
N GLY A 138 16.82 4.19 -3.86
CA GLY A 138 17.58 5.44 -3.77
C GLY A 138 18.77 5.55 -4.74
N SER A 139 18.98 4.56 -5.62
CA SER A 139 20.10 4.52 -6.57
C SER A 139 19.66 4.56 -8.01
#